data_cd125fa729fb5d0d963d0fd3ff484907
#
_entry.id   cd125fa729fb5d0d963d0fd3ff484907
#
_cell.length_a   1.000
_cell.length_b   1.000
_cell.length_c   1.000
_cell.angle_alpha   90.00
_cell.angle_beta   90.00
_cell.angle_gamma   90.00
#
_symmetry.space_group_name_H-M   'P 1'
#
loop_
_entity.id
_entity.type
_entity.pdbx_description
1 polymer ?
#
loop_
_entity_poly.entity_id
_entity_poly.type
_entity_poly.pdbx_seq_one_letter_code
_entity_poly.pdbx_strand_id
1 'polypeptide(L)'
;MLDIRYIREHADRVQESAKNKGYDDVSVARLLDVDEKRRQLRLQVDELRTWRNEIAGQMKGGKPAPELIEQGRALKEELAKLESNLRDVETAFQAQMDAVPNITLDDVPLGGESDSVEIKTWGDKRQSAEDHLDFATGRGWLDFERGAKVAGTKFYYIKGDLMLLENAVYQYALNLLISKGFTPMTVPHMVSGRVARGSGFAPKSDKESNEYFIDGEDVMLIGTAEAPLTGFHADEIIDEKNLPLLYAGYSPCYRKEAGAAGKFSRGLFRVHQFNKLEMYIFCTPEQSVQMHEKILSIEEEIWQNLGVPYHVVNIAAGDLGAPAAKKYDIEYWSPVDNQYRELTSCSNCTDFQARNLNIRVRRSDGSLQVLHTLNGTAVSLARSLVAIIENYQTDDGKLRVPEVLRPYLGNHEEL
;
A
#
# COMPACT_ATOMS: atom_id res chain seq x y z
N MET A 1 -0.58 -11.64 0.68
CA MET A 1 -0.35 -13.04 0.22
C MET A 1 -1.69 -13.77 0.16
N LEU A 2 -1.93 -14.55 -0.87
CA LEU A 2 -3.13 -15.35 -0.99
C LEU A 2 -3.11 -16.59 -0.05
N ASP A 3 -4.28 -17.20 0.18
CA ASP A 3 -4.35 -18.50 0.86
C ASP A 3 -3.90 -19.61 -0.10
N ILE A 4 -2.94 -20.44 0.32
CA ILE A 4 -2.47 -21.57 -0.50
C ILE A 4 -3.59 -22.60 -0.80
N ARG A 5 -4.61 -22.71 0.06
CA ARG A 5 -5.77 -23.56 -0.20
C ARG A 5 -6.57 -23.01 -1.37
N TYR A 6 -6.82 -21.71 -1.37
CA TYR A 6 -7.48 -21.03 -2.49
C TYR A 6 -6.68 -21.19 -3.79
N ILE A 7 -5.35 -21.04 -3.73
CA ILE A 7 -4.49 -21.22 -4.92
C ILE A 7 -4.61 -22.66 -5.48
N ARG A 8 -4.66 -23.67 -4.62
CA ARG A 8 -4.83 -25.08 -5.06
C ARG A 8 -6.17 -25.31 -5.75
N GLU A 9 -7.23 -24.69 -5.25
CA GLU A 9 -8.61 -24.87 -5.76
C GLU A 9 -8.86 -24.03 -7.02
N HIS A 10 -8.13 -22.93 -7.22
CA HIS A 10 -8.38 -21.94 -8.27
C HIS A 10 -7.08 -21.56 -9.02
N ALA A 11 -6.21 -22.53 -9.31
CA ALA A 11 -4.89 -22.30 -9.88
C ALA A 11 -4.92 -21.48 -11.18
N ASP A 12 -5.82 -21.80 -12.09
CA ASP A 12 -5.96 -21.12 -13.38
C ASP A 12 -6.38 -19.65 -13.20
N ARG A 13 -7.34 -19.37 -12.32
CA ARG A 13 -7.77 -18.00 -12.00
C ARG A 13 -6.64 -17.16 -11.40
N VAL A 14 -5.84 -17.75 -10.50
CA VAL A 14 -4.70 -17.06 -9.88
C VAL A 14 -3.63 -16.77 -10.93
N GLN A 15 -3.34 -17.73 -11.81
CA GLN A 15 -2.36 -17.55 -12.88
C GLN A 15 -2.80 -16.48 -13.89
N GLU A 16 -4.08 -16.49 -14.28
CA GLU A 16 -4.66 -15.49 -15.17
C GLU A 16 -4.63 -14.09 -14.55
N SER A 17 -5.05 -13.96 -13.29
CA SER A 17 -5.02 -12.68 -12.57
C SER A 17 -3.60 -12.14 -12.43
N ALA A 18 -2.61 -12.99 -12.11
CA ALA A 18 -1.21 -12.59 -12.07
C ALA A 18 -0.72 -12.05 -13.43
N LYS A 19 -1.06 -12.74 -14.52
CA LYS A 19 -0.73 -12.31 -15.88
C LYS A 19 -1.41 -10.99 -16.25
N ASN A 20 -2.70 -10.82 -15.95
CA ASN A 20 -3.44 -9.59 -16.21
C ASN A 20 -2.86 -8.38 -15.46
N LYS A 21 -2.20 -8.61 -14.34
CA LYS A 21 -1.47 -7.61 -13.55
C LYS A 21 -0.01 -7.41 -14.00
N GLY A 22 0.44 -8.05 -15.09
CA GLY A 22 1.81 -7.95 -15.59
C GLY A 22 2.86 -8.71 -14.77
N TYR A 23 2.44 -9.71 -13.98
CA TYR A 23 3.34 -10.58 -13.20
C TYR A 23 3.65 -11.86 -14.00
N ASP A 24 4.28 -11.72 -15.18
CA ASP A 24 4.52 -12.81 -16.13
C ASP A 24 5.49 -13.87 -15.61
N ASP A 25 6.38 -13.51 -14.67
CA ASP A 25 7.34 -14.44 -14.06
C ASP A 25 6.72 -15.35 -13.00
N VAL A 26 5.47 -15.09 -12.59
CA VAL A 26 4.74 -15.93 -11.62
C VAL A 26 4.27 -17.22 -12.29
N SER A 27 4.66 -18.35 -11.74
CA SER A 27 4.20 -19.67 -12.16
C SER A 27 3.48 -20.37 -11.01
N VAL A 28 2.15 -20.38 -11.06
CA VAL A 28 1.31 -21.07 -10.07
C VAL A 28 1.57 -22.57 -10.08
N ALA A 29 1.81 -23.18 -11.25
CA ALA A 29 2.16 -24.61 -11.35
C ALA A 29 3.44 -24.94 -10.57
N ARG A 30 4.49 -24.12 -10.73
CA ARG A 30 5.74 -24.30 -9.98
C ARG A 30 5.54 -24.10 -8.46
N LEU A 31 4.72 -23.14 -8.07
CA LEU A 31 4.36 -22.94 -6.65
C LEU A 31 3.70 -24.17 -6.08
N LEU A 32 2.74 -24.78 -6.80
CA LEU A 32 2.02 -25.97 -6.35
C LEU A 32 2.94 -27.20 -6.28
N ASP A 33 3.92 -27.34 -7.20
CA ASP A 33 4.93 -28.39 -7.14
C ASP A 33 5.80 -28.26 -5.86
N VAL A 34 6.20 -27.02 -5.52
CA VAL A 34 6.97 -26.75 -4.30
C VAL A 34 6.12 -27.00 -3.04
N ASP A 35 4.84 -26.62 -3.08
CA ASP A 35 3.91 -26.86 -1.98
C ASP A 35 3.69 -28.37 -1.74
N GLU A 36 3.56 -29.16 -2.81
CA GLU A 36 3.42 -30.62 -2.66
C GLU A 36 4.68 -31.24 -2.04
N LYS A 37 5.88 -30.88 -2.51
CA LYS A 37 7.15 -31.32 -1.90
C LYS A 37 7.24 -30.92 -0.41
N ARG A 38 6.84 -29.70 -0.07
CA ARG A 38 6.80 -29.21 1.30
C ARG A 38 5.89 -30.07 2.17
N ARG A 39 4.70 -30.40 1.69
CA ARG A 39 3.73 -31.24 2.41
C ARG A 39 4.27 -32.65 2.64
N GLN A 40 4.87 -33.25 1.63
CA GLN A 40 5.47 -34.59 1.72
C GLN A 40 6.63 -34.62 2.72
N LEU A 41 7.55 -33.64 2.66
CA LEU A 41 8.66 -33.52 3.62
C LEU A 41 8.17 -33.28 5.05
N ARG A 42 7.14 -32.46 5.25
CA ARG A 42 6.55 -32.27 6.59
C ARG A 42 6.01 -33.57 7.14
N LEU A 43 5.26 -34.35 6.35
CA LEU A 43 4.75 -35.64 6.78
C LEU A 43 5.89 -36.57 7.20
N GLN A 44 6.94 -36.71 6.38
CA GLN A 44 8.11 -37.53 6.70
C GLN A 44 8.83 -37.07 7.97
N VAL A 45 9.04 -35.78 8.14
CA VAL A 45 9.65 -35.21 9.38
C VAL A 45 8.80 -35.52 10.61
N ASP A 46 7.48 -35.39 10.53
CA ASP A 46 6.57 -35.63 11.64
C ASP A 46 6.52 -37.15 12.01
N GLU A 47 6.56 -38.05 11.03
CA GLU A 47 6.66 -39.48 11.20
C GLU A 47 7.99 -39.85 11.90
N LEU A 48 9.13 -39.31 11.45
CA LEU A 48 10.42 -39.57 12.08
C LEU A 48 10.52 -38.98 13.50
N ARG A 49 9.91 -37.82 13.75
CA ARG A 49 9.82 -37.24 15.10
C ARG A 49 9.02 -38.12 16.03
N THR A 50 7.93 -38.71 15.57
CA THR A 50 7.12 -39.66 16.33
C THR A 50 7.94 -40.89 16.68
N TRP A 51 8.59 -41.48 15.68
CA TRP A 51 9.45 -42.65 15.89
C TRP A 51 10.63 -42.35 16.82
N ARG A 52 11.29 -41.21 16.69
CA ARG A 52 12.32 -40.76 17.63
C ARG A 52 11.81 -40.71 19.09
N ASN A 53 10.60 -40.20 19.28
CA ASN A 53 9.99 -40.12 20.61
C ASN A 53 9.67 -41.53 21.19
N GLU A 54 9.26 -42.48 20.37
CA GLU A 54 9.03 -43.86 20.72
C GLU A 54 10.33 -44.54 21.15
N ILE A 55 11.41 -44.43 20.35
CA ILE A 55 12.74 -44.98 20.70
C ILE A 55 13.26 -44.34 21.99
N ALA A 56 13.12 -43.03 22.16
CA ALA A 56 13.52 -42.33 23.37
C ALA A 56 12.69 -42.79 24.60
N GLY A 57 11.42 -43.13 24.40
CA GLY A 57 10.57 -43.75 25.43
C GLY A 57 11.06 -45.14 25.87
N GLN A 58 11.46 -45.97 24.91
CA GLN A 58 12.00 -47.30 25.18
C GLN A 58 13.36 -47.30 25.89
N MET A 59 14.13 -46.20 25.73
CA MET A 59 15.40 -46.00 26.40
C MET A 59 15.25 -45.56 27.90
N LYS A 60 14.06 -45.17 28.33
CA LYS A 60 13.77 -44.75 29.70
C LYS A 60 13.53 -45.99 30.57
N GLY A 61 14.38 -46.28 31.57
CA GLY A 61 14.14 -47.33 32.56
C GLY A 61 15.24 -48.38 32.74
N GLY A 62 16.41 -48.17 32.07
CA GLY A 62 17.54 -49.07 32.22
C GLY A 62 18.70 -48.73 31.29
N LYS A 63 19.73 -49.60 31.22
CA LYS A 63 20.80 -49.46 30.22
C LYS A 63 20.24 -49.87 28.85
N PRO A 64 20.15 -48.94 27.87
CA PRO A 64 19.56 -49.26 26.56
C PRO A 64 20.35 -50.32 25.81
N ALA A 65 19.66 -51.16 25.03
CA ALA A 65 20.31 -52.11 24.12
C ALA A 65 21.16 -51.37 23.06
N PRO A 66 22.35 -51.90 22.68
CA PRO A 66 23.22 -51.27 21.70
C PRO A 66 22.52 -50.99 20.38
N GLU A 67 21.61 -51.86 19.93
CA GLU A 67 20.82 -51.74 18.71
C GLU A 67 19.88 -50.51 18.75
N LEU A 68 19.26 -50.25 19.91
CA LEU A 68 18.41 -49.09 20.14
C LEU A 68 19.19 -47.74 20.09
N ILE A 69 20.43 -47.80 20.60
CA ILE A 69 21.34 -46.62 20.54
C ILE A 69 21.71 -46.30 19.08
N GLU A 70 22.02 -47.33 18.30
CA GLU A 70 22.39 -47.19 16.90
C GLU A 70 21.22 -46.75 16.05
N GLN A 71 20.02 -47.29 16.25
CA GLN A 71 18.77 -46.83 15.63
C GLN A 71 18.50 -45.38 15.96
N GLY A 72 18.60 -44.97 17.22
CA GLY A 72 18.42 -43.60 17.64
C GLY A 72 19.41 -42.63 17.03
N ARG A 73 20.67 -43.05 16.77
CA ARG A 73 21.68 -42.27 16.10
C ARG A 73 21.38 -42.10 14.61
N ALA A 74 21.09 -43.21 13.91
CA ALA A 74 20.73 -43.18 12.48
C ALA A 74 19.50 -42.30 12.24
N LEU A 75 18.46 -42.45 13.07
CA LEU A 75 17.25 -41.66 13.00
C LEU A 75 17.52 -40.15 13.22
N LYS A 76 18.40 -39.79 14.14
CA LYS A 76 18.81 -38.40 14.38
C LYS A 76 19.51 -37.82 13.17
N GLU A 77 20.38 -38.55 12.51
CA GLU A 77 21.09 -38.13 11.30
C GLU A 77 20.11 -37.94 10.11
N GLU A 78 19.18 -38.88 9.93
CA GLU A 78 18.16 -38.81 8.89
C GLU A 78 17.20 -37.63 9.10
N LEU A 79 16.72 -37.46 10.36
CA LEU A 79 15.85 -36.34 10.73
C LEU A 79 16.53 -34.98 10.46
N ALA A 80 17.82 -34.86 10.82
CA ALA A 80 18.55 -33.59 10.57
C ALA A 80 18.66 -33.27 9.09
N LYS A 81 18.85 -34.26 8.21
CA LYS A 81 18.87 -34.07 6.75
C LYS A 81 17.50 -33.63 6.22
N LEU A 82 16.42 -34.31 6.64
CA LEU A 82 15.07 -33.98 6.21
C LEU A 82 14.61 -32.61 6.71
N GLU A 83 14.95 -32.25 7.95
CA GLU A 83 14.66 -30.93 8.50
C GLU A 83 15.43 -29.81 7.77
N SER A 84 16.67 -30.08 7.30
CA SER A 84 17.41 -29.15 6.45
C SER A 84 16.72 -28.97 5.10
N ASN A 85 16.39 -30.08 4.43
CA ASN A 85 15.67 -30.04 3.15
C ASN A 85 14.31 -29.34 3.26
N LEU A 86 13.59 -29.58 4.37
CA LEU A 86 12.32 -28.92 4.62
C LEU A 86 12.48 -27.40 4.75
N ARG A 87 13.50 -26.92 5.47
CA ARG A 87 13.79 -25.48 5.56
C ARG A 87 14.08 -24.87 4.20
N ASP A 88 14.86 -25.53 3.35
CA ASP A 88 15.18 -25.04 2.01
C ASP A 88 13.92 -24.94 1.14
N VAL A 89 13.04 -25.96 1.20
CA VAL A 89 11.78 -25.98 0.47
C VAL A 89 10.79 -24.96 1.04
N GLU A 90 10.74 -24.76 2.35
CA GLU A 90 9.90 -23.72 3.00
C GLU A 90 10.35 -22.32 2.59
N THR A 91 11.66 -22.08 2.50
CA THR A 91 12.20 -20.81 1.98
C THR A 91 11.82 -20.58 0.52
N ALA A 92 11.97 -21.59 -0.33
CA ALA A 92 11.56 -21.50 -1.73
C ALA A 92 10.04 -21.32 -1.90
N PHE A 93 9.24 -22.01 -1.07
CA PHE A 93 7.79 -21.85 -1.02
C PHE A 93 7.39 -20.43 -0.65
N GLN A 94 7.98 -19.87 0.41
CA GLN A 94 7.66 -18.52 0.85
C GLN A 94 8.02 -17.49 -0.23
N ALA A 95 9.19 -17.60 -0.84
CA ALA A 95 9.60 -16.70 -1.93
C ALA A 95 8.63 -16.73 -3.12
N GLN A 96 8.09 -17.91 -3.48
CA GLN A 96 7.09 -18.00 -4.53
C GLN A 96 5.72 -17.48 -4.13
N MET A 97 5.31 -17.71 -2.87
CA MET A 97 4.07 -17.13 -2.34
C MET A 97 4.11 -15.61 -2.31
N ASP A 98 5.25 -15.03 -1.93
CA ASP A 98 5.43 -13.57 -1.87
C ASP A 98 5.41 -12.92 -3.28
N ALA A 99 5.77 -13.67 -4.31
CA ALA A 99 5.73 -13.21 -5.69
C ALA A 99 4.31 -13.19 -6.30
N VAL A 100 3.36 -13.96 -5.75
CA VAL A 100 1.98 -14.01 -6.26
C VAL A 100 1.22 -12.75 -5.82
N PRO A 101 0.73 -11.91 -6.76
CA PRO A 101 -0.07 -10.75 -6.44
C PRO A 101 -1.47 -11.13 -5.96
N ASN A 102 -2.19 -10.17 -5.39
CA ASN A 102 -3.60 -10.33 -5.07
C ASN A 102 -4.44 -10.50 -6.34
N ILE A 103 -5.58 -11.17 -6.21
CA ILE A 103 -6.53 -11.40 -7.30
C ILE A 103 -7.35 -10.14 -7.54
N THR A 104 -7.59 -9.82 -8.80
CA THR A 104 -8.49 -8.74 -9.21
C THR A 104 -9.95 -9.11 -8.97
N LEU A 105 -10.77 -8.12 -8.58
CA LEU A 105 -12.22 -8.27 -8.58
C LEU A 105 -12.76 -8.34 -10.02
N ASP A 106 -13.95 -8.94 -10.18
CA ASP A 106 -14.52 -9.25 -11.50
C ASP A 106 -14.90 -8.00 -12.31
N ASP A 107 -15.08 -6.84 -11.67
CA ASP A 107 -15.43 -5.56 -12.29
C ASP A 107 -14.21 -4.66 -12.56
N VAL A 108 -13.00 -5.19 -12.44
CA VAL A 108 -11.76 -4.50 -12.80
C VAL A 108 -11.53 -4.60 -14.30
N PRO A 109 -11.31 -3.49 -15.02
CA PRO A 109 -10.99 -3.51 -16.44
C PRO A 109 -9.70 -4.30 -16.70
N LEU A 110 -9.66 -5.05 -17.80
CA LEU A 110 -8.45 -5.75 -18.25
C LEU A 110 -7.62 -4.83 -19.12
N GLY A 111 -6.30 -5.03 -19.12
CA GLY A 111 -5.35 -4.25 -19.93
C GLY A 111 -4.39 -3.42 -19.09
N GLY A 112 -3.71 -2.44 -19.73
CA GLY A 112 -2.76 -1.53 -19.10
C GLY A 112 -3.40 -0.20 -18.66
N GLU A 113 -2.57 0.78 -18.32
CA GLU A 113 -2.99 2.12 -17.85
C GLU A 113 -4.04 2.77 -18.77
N SER A 114 -3.86 2.67 -20.10
CA SER A 114 -4.77 3.25 -21.10
C SER A 114 -6.15 2.58 -21.20
N ASP A 115 -6.32 1.40 -20.59
CA ASP A 115 -7.57 0.62 -20.60
C ASP A 115 -8.39 0.88 -19.31
N SER A 116 -7.91 1.76 -18.45
CA SER A 116 -8.66 2.23 -17.28
C SER A 116 -9.92 2.99 -17.71
N VAL A 117 -11.00 2.84 -16.93
CA VAL A 117 -12.34 3.30 -17.33
C VAL A 117 -12.78 4.48 -16.48
N GLU A 118 -13.05 5.62 -17.13
CA GLU A 118 -13.73 6.75 -16.47
C GLU A 118 -15.14 6.35 -16.07
N ILE A 119 -15.48 6.51 -14.80
CA ILE A 119 -16.80 6.16 -14.26
C ILE A 119 -17.63 7.38 -13.85
N LYS A 120 -16.99 8.53 -13.62
CA LYS A 120 -17.64 9.75 -13.17
C LYS A 120 -16.78 10.97 -13.44
N THR A 121 -17.42 12.11 -13.72
CA THR A 121 -16.80 13.44 -13.81
C THR A 121 -17.51 14.43 -12.91
N TRP A 122 -16.79 15.44 -12.41
CA TRP A 122 -17.34 16.51 -11.60
C TRP A 122 -16.61 17.85 -11.84
N GLY A 123 -17.36 18.95 -11.79
CA GLY A 123 -16.86 20.32 -11.83
C GLY A 123 -16.62 20.87 -13.23
N ASP A 124 -16.54 22.21 -13.33
CA ASP A 124 -16.31 22.93 -14.57
C ASP A 124 -14.81 23.09 -14.86
N LYS A 125 -14.37 22.67 -16.03
CA LYS A 125 -12.98 22.71 -16.46
C LYS A 125 -12.54 24.15 -16.74
N ARG A 126 -11.50 24.62 -16.07
CA ARG A 126 -10.81 25.85 -16.41
C ARG A 126 -10.05 25.66 -17.75
N GLN A 127 -9.99 26.70 -18.56
CA GLN A 127 -9.44 26.61 -19.93
C GLN A 127 -7.93 26.79 -19.99
N SER A 128 -7.35 27.59 -19.08
CA SER A 128 -5.91 27.89 -19.09
C SER A 128 -5.43 28.34 -17.69
N ALA A 129 -4.19 28.06 -17.39
CA ALA A 129 -3.48 28.57 -16.22
C ALA A 129 -1.97 28.61 -16.50
N GLU A 130 -1.24 29.41 -15.73
CA GLU A 130 0.21 29.35 -15.66
C GLU A 130 0.60 28.05 -14.88
N ASP A 131 1.70 27.41 -15.28
CA ASP A 131 2.23 26.24 -14.58
C ASP A 131 2.51 26.57 -13.11
N HIS A 132 2.12 25.67 -12.20
CA HIS A 132 2.26 25.85 -10.75
C HIS A 132 3.68 26.19 -10.30
N LEU A 133 4.71 25.61 -10.97
CA LEU A 133 6.11 25.86 -10.64
C LEU A 133 6.49 27.32 -10.98
N ASP A 134 6.14 27.78 -12.17
CA ASP A 134 6.46 29.16 -12.60
C ASP A 134 5.73 30.18 -11.73
N PHE A 135 4.42 29.96 -11.50
CA PHE A 135 3.59 30.77 -10.63
C PHE A 135 4.14 30.89 -9.21
N ALA A 136 4.45 29.76 -8.56
CA ALA A 136 4.92 29.74 -7.16
C ALA A 136 6.39 30.18 -7.02
N THR A 137 7.25 29.89 -8.01
CA THR A 137 8.64 30.36 -8.02
C THR A 137 8.72 31.86 -8.20
N GLY A 138 7.91 32.45 -9.09
CA GLY A 138 7.83 33.89 -9.32
C GLY A 138 7.47 34.68 -8.05
N ARG A 139 6.75 34.06 -7.12
CA ARG A 139 6.39 34.62 -5.78
C ARG A 139 7.40 34.31 -4.69
N GLY A 140 8.43 33.55 -4.99
CA GLY A 140 9.38 33.08 -4.00
C GLY A 140 8.80 32.05 -3.00
N TRP A 141 7.67 31.42 -3.32
CA TRP A 141 7.01 30.42 -2.48
C TRP A 141 7.64 29.03 -2.61
N LEU A 142 8.20 28.71 -3.78
CA LEU A 142 8.92 27.48 -4.06
C LEU A 142 10.41 27.74 -4.36
N ASP A 143 11.29 26.84 -3.90
CA ASP A 143 12.71 26.94 -4.09
C ASP A 143 13.33 25.55 -4.32
N PHE A 144 13.34 25.13 -5.57
CA PHE A 144 13.98 23.86 -5.98
C PHE A 144 15.50 23.99 -6.10
N GLU A 145 16.04 25.18 -6.38
CA GLU A 145 17.49 25.37 -6.47
C GLU A 145 18.18 25.11 -5.13
N ARG A 146 17.64 25.70 -4.05
CA ARG A 146 18.15 25.45 -2.70
C ARG A 146 17.84 24.04 -2.23
N GLY A 147 16.69 23.47 -2.60
CA GLY A 147 16.36 22.07 -2.34
C GLY A 147 17.39 21.12 -2.96
N ALA A 148 17.72 21.33 -4.22
CA ALA A 148 18.72 20.55 -4.94
C ALA A 148 20.13 20.70 -4.33
N LYS A 149 20.50 21.91 -3.89
CA LYS A 149 21.77 22.17 -3.22
C LYS A 149 21.93 21.40 -1.90
N VAL A 150 20.82 21.20 -1.17
CA VAL A 150 20.86 20.59 0.18
C VAL A 150 20.71 19.08 0.11
N ALA A 151 19.80 18.57 -0.72
CA ALA A 151 19.41 17.16 -0.71
C ALA A 151 19.41 16.46 -2.08
N GLY A 152 19.71 17.20 -3.15
CA GLY A 152 19.68 16.68 -4.51
C GLY A 152 18.43 17.12 -5.29
N THR A 153 18.37 16.70 -6.56
CA THR A 153 17.26 17.03 -7.45
C THR A 153 15.93 16.53 -6.89
N LYS A 154 14.81 17.21 -7.24
CA LYS A 154 13.46 16.90 -6.78
C LYS A 154 13.20 17.02 -5.27
N PHE A 155 14.14 17.64 -4.53
CA PHE A 155 13.87 18.21 -3.21
C PHE A 155 13.62 19.71 -3.33
N TYR A 156 12.83 20.26 -2.43
CA TYR A 156 12.35 21.64 -2.52
C TYR A 156 12.12 22.25 -1.14
N TYR A 157 12.03 23.57 -1.09
CA TYR A 157 11.49 24.32 0.04
C TYR A 157 10.17 24.97 -0.35
N ILE A 158 9.20 24.90 0.55
CA ILE A 158 7.97 25.70 0.51
C ILE A 158 8.10 26.83 1.53
N LYS A 159 7.73 28.05 1.14
CA LYS A 159 7.89 29.25 1.97
C LYS A 159 6.64 30.13 1.94
N GLY A 160 6.48 30.96 2.99
CA GLY A 160 5.44 31.98 3.05
C GLY A 160 4.04 31.43 2.96
N ASP A 161 3.20 32.07 2.17
CA ASP A 161 1.78 31.76 2.06
C ASP A 161 1.49 30.37 1.53
N LEU A 162 2.36 29.81 0.68
CA LEU A 162 2.19 28.44 0.20
C LEU A 162 2.36 27.40 1.31
N MET A 163 3.23 27.64 2.29
CA MET A 163 3.36 26.76 3.48
C MET A 163 2.11 26.87 4.36
N LEU A 164 1.53 28.06 4.48
CA LEU A 164 0.27 28.25 5.22
C LEU A 164 -0.89 27.56 4.50
N LEU A 165 -0.93 27.64 3.16
CA LEU A 165 -1.93 26.94 2.34
C LEU A 165 -1.79 25.40 2.48
N GLU A 166 -0.57 24.86 2.47
CA GLU A 166 -0.33 23.42 2.71
C GLU A 166 -0.93 22.99 4.05
N ASN A 167 -0.67 23.75 5.12
CA ASN A 167 -1.24 23.47 6.43
C ASN A 167 -2.76 23.59 6.46
N ALA A 168 -3.34 24.56 5.77
CA ALA A 168 -4.78 24.72 5.66
C ALA A 168 -5.45 23.51 4.99
N VAL A 169 -4.88 23.00 3.90
CA VAL A 169 -5.36 21.78 3.22
C VAL A 169 -5.29 20.57 4.17
N TYR A 170 -4.17 20.40 4.86
CA TYR A 170 -4.02 19.33 5.85
C TYR A 170 -5.08 19.42 6.96
N GLN A 171 -5.20 20.58 7.60
CA GLN A 171 -6.15 20.81 8.71
C GLN A 171 -7.60 20.56 8.28
N TYR A 172 -7.99 21.06 7.11
CA TYR A 172 -9.30 20.84 6.53
C TYR A 172 -9.59 19.36 6.34
N ALA A 173 -8.70 18.64 5.63
CA ALA A 173 -8.87 17.22 5.35
C ALA A 173 -8.91 16.39 6.65
N LEU A 174 -8.02 16.67 7.61
CA LEU A 174 -8.00 16.00 8.90
C LEU A 174 -9.30 16.17 9.68
N ASN A 175 -9.83 17.41 9.75
CA ASN A 175 -11.08 17.68 10.45
C ASN A 175 -12.27 16.97 9.78
N LEU A 176 -12.29 16.90 8.45
CA LEU A 176 -13.29 16.12 7.72
C LEU A 176 -13.20 14.64 8.09
N LEU A 177 -12.00 14.03 8.07
CA LEU A 177 -11.84 12.62 8.43
C LEU A 177 -12.26 12.34 9.87
N ILE A 178 -11.93 13.21 10.82
CA ILE A 178 -12.40 13.09 12.22
C ILE A 178 -13.93 13.09 12.26
N SER A 179 -14.59 13.97 11.51
CA SER A 179 -16.06 14.02 11.44
C SER A 179 -16.70 12.76 10.83
N LYS A 180 -15.94 12.04 9.99
CA LYS A 180 -16.33 10.75 9.38
C LYS A 180 -16.01 9.54 10.27
N GLY A 181 -15.43 9.76 11.46
CA GLY A 181 -15.13 8.73 12.46
C GLY A 181 -13.73 8.12 12.35
N PHE A 182 -12.82 8.72 11.58
CA PHE A 182 -11.44 8.28 11.53
C PHE A 182 -10.67 8.75 12.77
N THR A 183 -9.83 7.86 13.31
CA THR A 183 -8.90 8.18 14.39
C THR A 183 -7.62 8.78 13.79
N PRO A 184 -7.27 10.04 14.10
CA PRO A 184 -6.04 10.65 13.60
C PRO A 184 -4.81 10.03 14.25
N MET A 185 -3.77 9.77 13.45
CA MET A 185 -2.53 9.16 13.90
C MET A 185 -1.31 9.83 13.25
N THR A 186 -0.27 10.02 14.03
CA THR A 186 1.09 10.16 13.51
C THR A 186 1.72 8.77 13.52
N VAL A 187 2.36 8.38 12.44
CA VAL A 187 2.90 7.04 12.26
C VAL A 187 4.44 7.05 12.19
N PRO A 188 5.13 5.95 12.50
CA PRO A 188 6.56 5.82 12.24
C PRO A 188 6.89 6.07 10.76
N HIS A 189 7.96 6.83 10.49
CA HIS A 189 8.39 7.11 9.13
C HIS A 189 9.32 6.03 8.55
N MET A 190 9.64 5.02 9.35
CA MET A 190 10.37 3.82 8.95
C MET A 190 9.61 2.59 9.38
N VAL A 191 9.69 1.54 8.57
CA VAL A 191 9.10 0.23 8.87
C VAL A 191 10.14 -0.86 8.69
N SER A 192 9.98 -1.96 9.47
CA SER A 192 10.81 -3.14 9.30
C SER A 192 10.55 -3.82 7.95
N GLY A 193 11.53 -4.57 7.44
CA GLY A 193 11.39 -5.35 6.22
C GLY A 193 10.20 -6.33 6.26
N ARG A 194 9.87 -6.87 7.45
CA ARG A 194 8.67 -7.69 7.61
C ARG A 194 7.38 -6.92 7.30
N VAL A 195 7.23 -5.71 7.85
CA VAL A 195 6.05 -4.88 7.62
C VAL A 195 6.02 -4.40 6.16
N ALA A 196 7.15 -4.00 5.60
CA ALA A 196 7.26 -3.60 4.21
C ALA A 196 6.79 -4.70 3.24
N ARG A 197 7.33 -5.91 3.40
CA ARG A 197 6.90 -7.08 2.61
C ARG A 197 5.44 -7.42 2.85
N GLY A 198 5.01 -7.38 4.12
CA GLY A 198 3.64 -7.70 4.51
C GLY A 198 2.59 -6.77 3.92
N SER A 199 2.90 -5.49 3.81
CA SER A 199 2.04 -4.48 3.19
C SER A 199 2.14 -4.40 1.66
N GLY A 200 3.09 -5.13 1.05
CA GLY A 200 3.24 -5.20 -0.41
C GLY A 200 4.24 -4.21 -1.00
N PHE A 201 5.08 -3.57 -0.18
CA PHE A 201 6.13 -2.62 -0.60
C PHE A 201 7.53 -3.27 -0.71
N ALA A 202 7.60 -4.59 -0.81
CA ALA A 202 8.88 -5.25 -1.08
C ALA A 202 9.29 -5.04 -2.54
N PRO A 203 10.55 -4.62 -2.81
CA PRO A 203 11.00 -4.43 -4.16
C PRO A 203 11.08 -5.76 -4.92
N LYS A 204 10.71 -5.75 -6.20
CA LYS A 204 10.98 -6.86 -7.12
C LYS A 204 12.49 -7.02 -7.38
N SER A 205 13.23 -5.91 -7.34
CA SER A 205 14.70 -5.84 -7.40
C SER A 205 15.18 -4.52 -6.80
N ASP A 206 16.44 -4.47 -6.33
CA ASP A 206 17.05 -3.24 -5.77
C ASP A 206 17.11 -2.08 -6.78
N LYS A 207 17.14 -2.37 -8.08
CA LYS A 207 17.22 -1.38 -9.15
C LYS A 207 15.87 -0.73 -9.48
N GLU A 208 14.78 -1.42 -9.21
CA GLU A 208 13.42 -0.97 -9.53
C GLU A 208 12.63 -0.53 -8.30
N SER A 209 13.27 -0.59 -7.12
CA SER A 209 12.66 -0.18 -5.87
C SER A 209 12.43 1.32 -5.84
N ASN A 210 11.18 1.70 -5.53
CA ASN A 210 10.79 3.10 -5.29
C ASN A 210 11.10 3.56 -3.85
N GLU A 211 11.51 2.64 -2.98
CA GLU A 211 11.73 2.85 -1.56
C GLU A 211 13.19 3.19 -1.24
N TYR A 212 13.40 3.95 -0.17
CA TYR A 212 14.71 4.20 0.43
C TYR A 212 14.98 3.20 1.55
N PHE A 213 16.03 2.39 1.40
CA PHE A 213 16.51 1.46 2.43
C PHE A 213 17.61 2.10 3.27
N ILE A 214 17.68 1.74 4.54
CA ILE A 214 18.76 2.13 5.43
C ILE A 214 19.85 1.07 5.32
N ASP A 215 21.06 1.49 4.95
CA ASP A 215 22.19 0.59 4.79
C ASP A 215 22.57 -0.08 6.12
N GLY A 216 22.73 -1.40 6.10
CA GLY A 216 23.06 -2.20 7.28
C GLY A 216 21.90 -2.51 8.22
N GLU A 217 20.67 -2.08 7.95
CA GLU A 217 19.48 -2.34 8.76
C GLU A 217 18.33 -2.91 7.93
N ASP A 218 17.50 -3.80 8.52
CA ASP A 218 16.28 -4.31 7.88
C ASP A 218 15.12 -3.34 8.08
N VAL A 219 15.31 -2.07 7.68
CA VAL A 219 14.29 -1.01 7.72
C VAL A 219 14.32 -0.17 6.44
N MET A 220 13.19 0.43 6.10
CA MET A 220 13.07 1.36 4.99
C MET A 220 12.24 2.60 5.37
N LEU A 221 12.49 3.73 4.70
CA LEU A 221 11.62 4.89 4.76
C LEU A 221 10.31 4.62 4.04
N ILE A 222 9.21 5.08 4.60
CA ILE A 222 7.87 4.87 4.04
C ILE A 222 7.59 5.76 2.83
N GLY A 223 6.99 5.19 1.80
CA GLY A 223 6.42 5.94 0.67
C GLY A 223 4.96 6.35 0.89
N THR A 224 4.34 5.89 1.99
CA THR A 224 2.95 6.14 2.39
C THR A 224 2.73 5.67 3.83
N ALA A 225 1.80 6.32 4.55
CA ALA A 225 1.37 5.86 5.87
C ALA A 225 0.64 4.50 5.84
N GLU A 226 0.24 4.02 4.67
CA GLU A 226 -0.33 2.68 4.50
C GLU A 226 0.55 1.60 5.13
N ALA A 227 1.88 1.62 4.90
CA ALA A 227 2.78 0.59 5.39
C ALA A 227 2.79 0.47 6.94
N PRO A 228 3.05 1.54 7.72
CA PRO A 228 2.98 1.45 9.18
C PRO A 228 1.56 1.21 9.71
N LEU A 229 0.51 1.71 9.05
CA LEU A 229 -0.88 1.45 9.44
C LEU A 229 -1.25 -0.02 9.23
N THR A 230 -0.82 -0.64 8.12
CA THR A 230 -0.97 -2.09 7.91
C THR A 230 -0.31 -2.89 9.03
N GLY A 231 0.89 -2.47 9.44
CA GLY A 231 1.65 -3.14 10.51
C GLY A 231 1.11 -2.89 11.92
N PHE A 232 0.21 -1.93 12.12
CA PHE A 232 -0.24 -1.49 13.44
C PHE A 232 -0.89 -2.61 14.26
N HIS A 233 -1.65 -3.48 13.60
CA HIS A 233 -2.30 -4.65 14.22
C HIS A 233 -1.63 -5.99 13.86
N ALA A 234 -0.36 -5.99 13.46
CA ALA A 234 0.35 -7.23 13.13
C ALA A 234 0.30 -8.23 14.30
N ASP A 235 -0.01 -9.52 13.99
CA ASP A 235 -0.15 -10.63 14.93
C ASP A 235 -1.33 -10.49 15.94
N GLU A 236 -2.27 -9.60 15.70
CA GLU A 236 -3.41 -9.38 16.59
C GLU A 236 -4.68 -10.13 16.13
N ILE A 237 -5.53 -10.42 17.11
CA ILE A 237 -6.90 -10.89 16.91
C ILE A 237 -7.84 -9.81 17.43
N ILE A 238 -8.58 -9.17 16.54
CA ILE A 238 -9.50 -8.09 16.85
C ILE A 238 -10.90 -8.65 17.05
N ASP A 239 -11.64 -8.19 18.04
CA ASP A 239 -13.04 -8.56 18.21
C ASP A 239 -13.92 -7.94 17.12
N GLU A 240 -14.82 -8.71 16.51
CA GLU A 240 -15.72 -8.27 15.44
C GLU A 240 -16.53 -7.01 15.80
N LYS A 241 -16.96 -6.87 17.06
CA LYS A 241 -17.73 -5.72 17.55
C LYS A 241 -16.98 -4.38 17.45
N ASN A 242 -15.64 -4.40 17.29
CA ASN A 242 -14.81 -3.23 17.17
C ASN A 242 -14.59 -2.79 15.72
N LEU A 243 -15.10 -3.56 14.74
CA LEU A 243 -14.94 -3.28 13.33
C LEU A 243 -16.13 -2.49 12.75
N PRO A 244 -15.90 -1.65 11.72
CA PRO A 244 -14.61 -1.37 11.11
C PRO A 244 -13.74 -0.42 11.94
N LEU A 245 -12.40 -0.58 11.88
CA LEU A 245 -11.43 0.37 12.44
C LEU A 245 -11.01 1.34 11.34
N LEU A 246 -11.12 2.64 11.61
CA LEU A 246 -10.88 3.72 10.66
C LEU A 246 -9.72 4.59 11.17
N TYR A 247 -8.61 4.63 10.46
CA TYR A 247 -7.42 5.39 10.81
C TYR A 247 -7.06 6.44 9.76
N ALA A 248 -6.66 7.63 10.22
CA ALA A 248 -6.14 8.70 9.39
C ALA A 248 -4.67 8.94 9.74
N GLY A 249 -3.75 8.39 8.94
CA GLY A 249 -2.32 8.47 9.18
C GLY A 249 -1.68 9.64 8.46
N TYR A 250 -1.03 10.54 9.20
CA TYR A 250 -0.23 11.63 8.63
C TYR A 250 1.25 11.30 8.70
N SER A 251 1.95 11.48 7.57
CA SER A 251 3.39 11.32 7.52
C SER A 251 4.03 12.06 6.34
N PRO A 252 5.32 12.43 6.46
CA PRO A 252 6.17 12.56 5.29
C PRO A 252 6.30 11.20 4.60
N CYS A 253 6.40 11.25 3.27
CA CYS A 253 6.53 10.11 2.38
C CYS A 253 7.79 10.30 1.53
N TYR A 254 8.50 9.21 1.27
CA TYR A 254 9.78 9.21 0.57
C TYR A 254 9.74 8.23 -0.59
N ARG A 255 9.96 8.72 -1.83
CA ARG A 255 9.97 7.89 -3.04
C ARG A 255 11.17 8.22 -3.91
N LYS A 256 11.88 7.22 -4.41
CA LYS A 256 12.98 7.40 -5.36
C LYS A 256 12.52 7.89 -6.72
N GLU A 257 11.23 7.70 -7.05
CA GLU A 257 10.66 8.02 -8.35
C GLU A 257 11.48 7.42 -9.50
N ALA A 258 11.98 6.19 -9.28
CA ALA A 258 12.79 5.45 -10.25
C ALA A 258 11.93 5.07 -11.46
N GLY A 259 12.46 5.32 -12.67
CA GLY A 259 11.77 5.00 -13.93
C GLY A 259 10.70 6.00 -14.38
N ALA A 260 10.40 7.02 -13.60
CA ALA A 260 9.40 8.04 -13.91
C ALA A 260 9.95 9.17 -14.81
N ALA A 261 10.56 8.84 -15.93
CA ALA A 261 10.93 9.81 -16.96
C ALA A 261 9.70 10.08 -17.84
N GLY A 262 8.99 11.20 -17.62
CA GLY A 262 7.80 11.51 -18.39
C GLY A 262 7.31 12.93 -18.23
N LYS A 263 6.26 13.27 -19.02
CA LYS A 263 5.64 14.58 -19.19
C LYS A 263 5.15 15.23 -17.89
N PHE A 264 4.84 14.43 -16.86
CA PHE A 264 4.29 14.86 -15.55
C PHE A 264 5.32 14.78 -14.42
N SER A 265 6.58 15.14 -14.66
CA SER A 265 7.64 15.09 -13.64
C SER A 265 8.09 16.47 -13.14
N ARG A 266 7.45 17.56 -13.61
CA ARG A 266 7.84 18.94 -13.29
C ARG A 266 7.31 19.39 -11.94
N GLY A 267 8.10 20.21 -11.24
CA GLY A 267 7.70 20.87 -10.00
C GLY A 267 7.29 19.93 -8.88
N LEU A 268 6.25 20.29 -8.14
CA LEU A 268 5.73 19.56 -7.00
C LEU A 268 5.00 18.25 -7.33
N PHE A 269 4.64 18.04 -8.60
CA PHE A 269 3.83 16.88 -8.98
C PHE A 269 4.54 15.54 -8.72
N ARG A 270 5.90 15.52 -8.86
CA ARG A 270 6.70 14.32 -8.65
C ARG A 270 8.03 14.64 -7.95
N VAL A 271 8.08 14.42 -6.66
CA VAL A 271 9.15 14.79 -5.75
C VAL A 271 9.59 13.61 -4.87
N HIS A 272 10.82 13.66 -4.35
CA HIS A 272 11.37 12.58 -3.50
C HIS A 272 10.82 12.59 -2.08
N GLN A 273 10.32 13.73 -1.60
CA GLN A 273 9.73 13.89 -0.28
C GLN A 273 8.47 14.75 -0.39
N PHE A 274 7.38 14.30 0.23
CA PHE A 274 6.11 15.03 0.32
C PHE A 274 5.34 14.58 1.56
N ASN A 275 4.36 15.38 2.00
CA ASN A 275 3.48 15.02 3.10
C ASN A 275 2.17 14.45 2.58
N LYS A 276 1.63 13.44 3.26
CA LYS A 276 0.37 12.77 2.90
C LYS A 276 -0.47 12.47 4.13
N LEU A 277 -1.78 12.68 4.01
CA LEU A 277 -2.78 12.17 4.93
C LEU A 277 -3.48 10.98 4.29
N GLU A 278 -3.34 9.80 4.89
CA GLU A 278 -3.82 8.52 4.38
C GLU A 278 -4.99 8.02 5.21
N MET A 279 -6.04 7.58 4.55
CA MET A 279 -7.11 6.80 5.15
C MET A 279 -6.75 5.32 5.12
N TYR A 280 -6.97 4.61 6.23
CA TYR A 280 -6.75 3.17 6.31
C TYR A 280 -7.86 2.49 7.10
N ILE A 281 -8.40 1.39 6.56
CA ILE A 281 -9.54 0.68 7.15
C ILE A 281 -9.21 -0.79 7.33
N PHE A 282 -9.48 -1.31 8.54
CA PHE A 282 -9.61 -2.74 8.80
C PHE A 282 -11.09 -3.08 8.92
N CYS A 283 -11.56 -4.05 8.18
CA CYS A 283 -12.97 -4.46 8.21
C CYS A 283 -13.14 -5.97 7.98
N THR A 284 -14.36 -6.45 8.18
CA THR A 284 -14.70 -7.83 7.77
C THR A 284 -14.80 -7.92 6.24
N PRO A 285 -14.66 -9.13 5.66
CA PRO A 285 -14.83 -9.33 4.21
C PRO A 285 -16.17 -8.80 3.69
N GLU A 286 -17.24 -8.94 4.47
CA GLU A 286 -18.59 -8.52 4.09
C GLU A 286 -18.73 -7.00 4.00
N GLN A 287 -17.93 -6.24 4.76
CA GLN A 287 -17.92 -4.78 4.76
C GLN A 287 -17.02 -4.19 3.66
N SER A 288 -16.15 -5.00 3.06
CA SER A 288 -15.03 -4.55 2.24
C SER A 288 -15.45 -3.67 1.07
N VAL A 289 -16.47 -4.05 0.31
CA VAL A 289 -16.97 -3.28 -0.83
C VAL A 289 -17.54 -1.94 -0.36
N GLN A 290 -18.37 -1.95 0.68
CA GLN A 290 -18.95 -0.73 1.23
C GLN A 290 -17.89 0.24 1.76
N MET A 291 -16.84 -0.28 2.40
CA MET A 291 -15.75 0.54 2.92
C MET A 291 -14.89 1.14 1.78
N HIS A 292 -14.74 0.45 0.65
CA HIS A 292 -14.08 1.00 -0.53
C HIS A 292 -14.84 2.21 -1.11
N GLU A 293 -16.16 2.04 -1.31
CA GLU A 293 -17.02 3.14 -1.76
C GLU A 293 -17.05 4.31 -0.76
N LYS A 294 -16.98 4.02 0.54
CA LYS A 294 -16.87 5.06 1.59
C LYS A 294 -15.58 5.88 1.44
N ILE A 295 -14.44 5.24 1.21
CA ILE A 295 -13.16 5.95 0.99
C ILE A 295 -13.27 6.83 -0.24
N LEU A 296 -13.72 6.29 -1.38
CA LEU A 296 -13.90 7.05 -2.61
C LEU A 296 -14.83 8.24 -2.39
N SER A 297 -15.96 8.06 -1.70
CA SER A 297 -16.89 9.15 -1.43
C SER A 297 -16.30 10.28 -0.59
N ILE A 298 -15.37 9.96 0.32
CA ILE A 298 -14.66 10.97 1.13
C ILE A 298 -13.62 11.71 0.29
N GLU A 299 -12.88 11.00 -0.57
CA GLU A 299 -11.97 11.64 -1.53
C GLU A 299 -12.73 12.62 -2.44
N GLU A 300 -13.85 12.20 -3.00
CA GLU A 300 -14.72 13.08 -3.80
C GLU A 300 -15.21 14.30 -3.00
N GLU A 301 -15.67 14.10 -1.76
CA GLU A 301 -16.14 15.20 -0.89
C GLU A 301 -15.04 16.23 -0.63
N ILE A 302 -13.80 15.79 -0.42
CA ILE A 302 -12.65 16.68 -0.26
C ILE A 302 -12.48 17.57 -1.50
N TRP A 303 -12.43 16.94 -2.69
CA TRP A 303 -12.16 17.68 -3.94
C TRP A 303 -13.34 18.53 -4.42
N GLN A 304 -14.58 18.09 -4.16
CA GLN A 304 -15.78 18.89 -4.38
C GLN A 304 -15.79 20.13 -3.51
N ASN A 305 -15.50 19.99 -2.22
CA ASN A 305 -15.44 21.13 -1.30
C ASN A 305 -14.27 22.07 -1.62
N LEU A 306 -13.16 21.54 -2.13
CA LEU A 306 -12.04 22.34 -2.65
C LEU A 306 -12.35 22.98 -4.01
N GLY A 307 -13.44 22.62 -4.67
CA GLY A 307 -13.86 23.20 -5.95
C GLY A 307 -12.91 22.88 -7.12
N VAL A 308 -12.18 21.77 -7.04
CA VAL A 308 -11.24 21.33 -8.09
C VAL A 308 -11.93 20.30 -8.99
N PRO A 309 -12.06 20.57 -10.31
CA PRO A 309 -12.71 19.64 -11.24
C PRO A 309 -11.87 18.37 -11.42
N TYR A 310 -12.56 17.23 -11.44
CA TYR A 310 -11.92 15.92 -11.52
C TYR A 310 -12.76 14.90 -12.28
N HIS A 311 -12.15 13.76 -12.57
CA HIS A 311 -12.87 12.53 -12.88
C HIS A 311 -12.42 11.37 -11.98
N VAL A 312 -13.26 10.33 -11.90
CA VAL A 312 -12.96 9.09 -11.19
C VAL A 312 -12.72 7.99 -12.22
N VAL A 313 -11.65 7.25 -12.03
CA VAL A 313 -11.23 6.19 -12.94
C VAL A 313 -11.18 4.86 -12.20
N ASN A 314 -11.82 3.82 -12.75
CA ASN A 314 -11.62 2.44 -12.33
C ASN A 314 -10.37 1.90 -13.02
N ILE A 315 -9.35 1.61 -12.26
CA ILE A 315 -8.01 1.33 -12.77
C ILE A 315 -7.94 -0.10 -13.33
N ALA A 316 -7.32 -0.23 -14.51
CA ALA A 316 -7.14 -1.51 -15.17
C ALA A 316 -6.14 -2.42 -14.44
N ALA A 317 -6.32 -3.73 -14.61
CA ALA A 317 -5.57 -4.77 -13.90
C ALA A 317 -4.05 -4.61 -14.03
N GLY A 318 -3.55 -4.24 -15.22
CA GLY A 318 -2.11 -4.08 -15.47
C GLY A 318 -1.45 -2.90 -14.77
N ASP A 319 -2.25 -1.96 -14.24
CA ASP A 319 -1.77 -0.82 -13.44
C ASP A 319 -2.04 -0.99 -11.93
N LEU A 320 -2.56 -2.13 -11.51
CA LEU A 320 -2.74 -2.45 -10.10
C LEU A 320 -1.43 -2.90 -9.45
N GLY A 321 -1.08 -2.31 -8.31
CA GLY A 321 -0.02 -2.82 -7.45
C GLY A 321 -0.32 -4.24 -6.92
N ALA A 322 0.71 -4.94 -6.42
CA ALA A 322 0.58 -6.31 -5.93
C ALA A 322 -0.57 -6.53 -4.93
N PRO A 323 -0.78 -5.69 -3.91
CA PRO A 323 -1.80 -5.92 -2.89
C PRO A 323 -3.22 -5.57 -3.34
N ALA A 324 -3.42 -4.66 -4.30
CA ALA A 324 -4.73 -4.16 -4.67
C ALA A 324 -5.54 -5.19 -5.47
N ALA A 325 -6.75 -5.51 -5.01
CA ALA A 325 -7.73 -6.29 -5.76
C ALA A 325 -8.59 -5.39 -6.68
N LYS A 326 -8.75 -4.12 -6.31
CA LYS A 326 -9.41 -3.07 -7.08
C LYS A 326 -8.88 -1.71 -6.62
N LYS A 327 -8.77 -0.75 -7.54
CA LYS A 327 -8.32 0.61 -7.26
C LYS A 327 -9.19 1.60 -8.03
N TYR A 328 -9.54 2.70 -7.38
CA TYR A 328 -10.03 3.90 -8.03
C TYR A 328 -9.00 5.00 -7.90
N ASP A 329 -8.83 5.79 -8.95
CA ASP A 329 -8.07 7.04 -8.90
C ASP A 329 -9.00 8.23 -9.13
N ILE A 330 -8.76 9.32 -8.40
CA ILE A 330 -9.29 10.63 -8.70
C ILE A 330 -8.19 11.41 -9.41
N GLU A 331 -8.47 11.87 -10.62
CA GLU A 331 -7.57 12.69 -11.41
C GLU A 331 -8.18 14.08 -11.60
N TYR A 332 -7.44 15.13 -11.20
CA TYR A 332 -7.90 16.50 -11.38
C TYR A 332 -7.65 16.99 -12.80
N TRP A 333 -8.49 17.89 -13.26
CA TRP A 333 -8.29 18.58 -14.51
C TRP A 333 -7.17 19.62 -14.38
N SER A 334 -6.08 19.48 -15.15
CA SER A 334 -5.03 20.48 -15.27
C SER A 334 -5.31 21.41 -16.45
N PRO A 335 -5.56 22.70 -16.21
CA PRO A 335 -5.76 23.68 -17.27
C PRO A 335 -4.46 24.09 -17.97
N VAL A 336 -3.30 23.65 -17.49
CA VAL A 336 -1.98 23.96 -18.07
C VAL A 336 -1.76 23.21 -19.37
N ASP A 337 -2.14 21.95 -19.43
CA ASP A 337 -1.98 21.09 -20.60
C ASP A 337 -3.29 20.44 -21.07
N ASN A 338 -4.41 20.80 -20.47
CA ASN A 338 -5.75 20.29 -20.77
C ASN A 338 -5.82 18.75 -20.68
N GLN A 339 -5.27 18.21 -19.59
CA GLN A 339 -5.27 16.77 -19.30
C GLN A 339 -5.68 16.50 -17.85
N TYR A 340 -6.19 15.32 -17.61
CA TYR A 340 -6.37 14.82 -16.28
C TYR A 340 -5.05 14.28 -15.71
N ARG A 341 -4.84 14.46 -14.40
CA ARG A 341 -3.64 14.04 -13.68
C ARG A 341 -4.02 13.43 -12.34
N GLU A 342 -3.41 12.30 -12.01
CA GLU A 342 -3.64 11.58 -10.76
C GLU A 342 -3.42 12.49 -9.53
N LEU A 343 -4.41 12.53 -8.67
CA LEU A 343 -4.44 13.34 -7.46
C LEU A 343 -4.47 12.48 -6.20
N THR A 344 -5.45 11.57 -6.12
CA THR A 344 -5.61 10.59 -5.04
C THR A 344 -5.97 9.23 -5.61
N SER A 345 -5.75 8.20 -4.82
CA SER A 345 -6.13 6.83 -5.14
C SER A 345 -6.65 6.10 -3.92
N CYS A 346 -7.60 5.19 -4.11
CA CYS A 346 -8.04 4.27 -3.06
C CYS A 346 -8.09 2.82 -3.54
N SER A 347 -7.63 1.91 -2.68
CA SER A 347 -7.49 0.49 -2.98
C SER A 347 -8.21 -0.40 -1.99
N ASN A 348 -8.85 -1.44 -2.50
CA ASN A 348 -9.30 -2.58 -1.74
C ASN A 348 -8.24 -3.69 -1.86
N CYS A 349 -7.57 -4.02 -0.76
CA CYS A 349 -6.53 -5.05 -0.73
C CYS A 349 -7.07 -6.41 -0.27
N THR A 350 -8.36 -6.53 -0.01
CA THR A 350 -8.98 -7.73 0.54
C THR A 350 -8.20 -8.29 1.74
N ASP A 351 -7.97 -9.58 1.84
CA ASP A 351 -7.23 -10.21 2.95
C ASP A 351 -5.70 -10.28 2.72
N PHE A 352 -5.21 -9.74 1.60
CA PHE A 352 -3.81 -9.91 1.17
C PHE A 352 -2.80 -9.43 2.20
N GLN A 353 -2.92 -8.20 2.68
CA GLN A 353 -2.02 -7.59 3.65
C GLN A 353 -2.23 -8.17 5.06
N ALA A 354 -3.49 -8.31 5.49
CA ALA A 354 -3.82 -8.87 6.79
C ALA A 354 -3.34 -10.32 6.95
N ARG A 355 -3.38 -11.11 5.87
CA ARG A 355 -2.83 -12.47 5.86
C ARG A 355 -1.31 -12.49 6.04
N ASN A 356 -0.59 -11.60 5.36
CA ASN A 356 0.86 -11.47 5.49
C ASN A 356 1.30 -11.12 6.92
N LEU A 357 0.53 -10.27 7.59
CA LEU A 357 0.84 -9.77 8.94
C LEU A 357 0.03 -10.46 10.04
N ASN A 358 -0.67 -11.58 9.70
CA ASN A 358 -1.40 -12.42 10.64
C ASN A 358 -2.45 -11.64 11.46
N ILE A 359 -3.18 -10.72 10.80
CA ILE A 359 -4.23 -9.91 11.42
C ILE A 359 -5.57 -10.60 11.22
N ARG A 360 -6.25 -10.94 12.31
CA ARG A 360 -7.47 -11.74 12.28
C ARG A 360 -8.59 -11.09 13.07
N VAL A 361 -9.82 -11.47 12.75
CA VAL A 361 -11.01 -11.15 13.54
C VAL A 361 -11.50 -12.39 14.27
N ARG A 362 -11.92 -12.21 15.51
CA ARG A 362 -12.72 -13.18 16.26
C ARG A 362 -14.19 -12.85 16.00
N ARG A 363 -14.86 -13.76 15.31
CA ARG A 363 -16.28 -13.65 14.99
C ARG A 363 -17.13 -13.91 16.25
N SER A 364 -18.39 -13.51 16.21
CA SER A 364 -19.36 -13.71 17.30
C SER A 364 -19.60 -15.19 17.65
N ASP A 365 -19.40 -16.11 16.70
CA ASP A 365 -19.46 -17.57 16.90
C ASP A 365 -18.16 -18.16 17.44
N GLY A 366 -17.14 -17.33 17.71
CA GLY A 366 -15.81 -17.74 18.20
C GLY A 366 -14.83 -18.16 17.12
N SER A 367 -15.23 -18.25 15.84
CA SER A 367 -14.34 -18.56 14.72
C SER A 367 -13.34 -17.43 14.45
N LEU A 368 -12.21 -17.78 13.81
CA LEU A 368 -11.19 -16.83 13.40
C LEU A 368 -11.19 -16.69 11.88
N GLN A 369 -11.22 -15.45 11.41
CA GLN A 369 -11.14 -15.10 9.98
C GLN A 369 -10.06 -14.03 9.76
N VAL A 370 -9.45 -13.99 8.57
CA VAL A 370 -8.53 -12.92 8.19
C VAL A 370 -9.34 -11.68 7.84
N LEU A 371 -8.87 -10.50 8.31
CA LEU A 371 -9.50 -9.21 7.99
C LEU A 371 -9.23 -8.78 6.54
N HIS A 372 -10.07 -7.90 6.04
CA HIS A 372 -9.79 -7.11 4.84
C HIS A 372 -9.18 -5.75 5.22
N THR A 373 -8.31 -5.25 4.35
CA THR A 373 -7.66 -3.94 4.48
C THR A 373 -7.96 -3.08 3.26
N LEU A 374 -8.13 -1.79 3.50
CA LEU A 374 -8.35 -0.80 2.46
C LEU A 374 -7.55 0.46 2.80
N ASN A 375 -7.07 1.13 1.77
CA ASN A 375 -6.39 2.41 1.92
C ASN A 375 -6.93 3.43 0.93
N GLY A 376 -6.69 4.70 1.19
CA GLY A 376 -6.99 5.79 0.27
C GLY A 376 -6.33 7.08 0.69
N THR A 377 -5.92 7.87 -0.28
CA THR A 377 -5.27 9.15 -0.06
C THR A 377 -6.32 10.22 0.20
N ALA A 378 -6.43 10.72 1.44
CA ALA A 378 -7.25 11.90 1.68
C ALA A 378 -6.67 13.11 0.94
N VAL A 379 -5.39 13.44 1.19
CA VAL A 379 -4.65 14.48 0.47
C VAL A 379 -3.16 14.12 0.38
N SER A 380 -2.60 14.22 -0.82
CA SER A 380 -1.15 14.34 -1.06
C SER A 380 -0.83 15.82 -1.16
N LEU A 381 -0.22 16.40 -0.11
CA LEU A 381 -0.15 17.88 0.02
C LEU A 381 0.56 18.54 -1.17
N ALA A 382 1.64 17.95 -1.68
CA ALA A 382 2.34 18.48 -2.84
C ALA A 382 1.44 18.53 -4.08
N ARG A 383 0.74 17.44 -4.42
CA ARG A 383 -0.20 17.39 -5.56
C ARG A 383 -1.44 18.27 -5.32
N SER A 384 -1.91 18.35 -4.08
CA SER A 384 -3.02 19.25 -3.71
C SER A 384 -2.68 20.70 -3.97
N LEU A 385 -1.45 21.14 -3.63
CA LEU A 385 -0.99 22.48 -3.96
C LEU A 385 -0.91 22.72 -5.45
N VAL A 386 -0.44 21.75 -6.24
CA VAL A 386 -0.43 21.85 -7.72
C VAL A 386 -1.86 22.07 -8.22
N ALA A 387 -2.80 21.23 -7.84
CA ALA A 387 -4.19 21.30 -8.29
C ALA A 387 -4.86 22.62 -7.90
N ILE A 388 -4.62 23.11 -6.67
CA ILE A 388 -5.16 24.40 -6.21
C ILE A 388 -4.52 25.57 -6.98
N ILE A 389 -3.19 25.60 -7.08
CA ILE A 389 -2.50 26.68 -7.81
C ILE A 389 -3.01 26.76 -9.25
N GLU A 390 -3.07 25.64 -9.97
CA GLU A 390 -3.49 25.64 -11.38
C GLU A 390 -4.96 26.01 -11.58
N ASN A 391 -5.85 25.71 -10.61
CA ASN A 391 -7.29 25.97 -10.75
C ASN A 391 -7.77 27.29 -10.12
N TYR A 392 -6.97 27.92 -9.26
CA TYR A 392 -7.40 29.08 -8.48
C TYR A 392 -6.64 30.39 -8.76
N GLN A 393 -5.76 30.43 -9.76
CA GLN A 393 -5.12 31.68 -10.21
C GLN A 393 -6.16 32.67 -10.71
N THR A 394 -5.94 33.95 -10.42
CA THR A 394 -6.75 35.07 -10.92
C THR A 394 -6.02 35.75 -12.08
N ASP A 395 -6.78 36.52 -12.88
CA ASP A 395 -6.22 37.24 -14.05
C ASP A 395 -5.24 38.36 -13.64
N ASP A 396 -5.36 38.91 -12.41
CA ASP A 396 -4.44 39.87 -11.83
C ASP A 396 -3.22 39.23 -11.16
N GLY A 397 -3.09 37.91 -11.31
CA GLY A 397 -1.91 37.16 -10.88
C GLY A 397 -1.88 36.80 -9.39
N LYS A 398 -2.99 36.77 -8.69
CA LYS A 398 -3.10 36.27 -7.31
C LYS A 398 -3.57 34.83 -7.28
N LEU A 399 -3.54 34.22 -6.10
CA LEU A 399 -4.11 32.91 -5.84
C LEU A 399 -5.36 33.08 -4.95
N ARG A 400 -6.53 32.80 -5.51
CA ARG A 400 -7.77 32.76 -4.72
C ARG A 400 -7.73 31.57 -3.77
N VAL A 401 -8.17 31.78 -2.53
CA VAL A 401 -8.25 30.73 -1.53
C VAL A 401 -9.59 30.00 -1.67
N PRO A 402 -9.61 28.67 -1.86
CA PRO A 402 -10.83 27.87 -1.78
C PRO A 402 -11.61 28.20 -0.52
N GLU A 403 -12.92 28.36 -0.62
CA GLU A 403 -13.76 28.86 0.47
C GLU A 403 -13.59 28.05 1.77
N VAL A 404 -13.54 26.73 1.67
CA VAL A 404 -13.40 25.83 2.81
C VAL A 404 -12.05 25.93 3.53
N LEU A 405 -11.03 26.54 2.89
CA LEU A 405 -9.70 26.75 3.47
C LEU A 405 -9.56 28.12 4.17
N ARG A 406 -10.43 29.08 3.87
CA ARG A 406 -10.34 30.45 4.42
C ARG A 406 -10.32 30.50 5.96
N PRO A 407 -11.11 29.69 6.69
CA PRO A 407 -11.05 29.68 8.17
C PRO A 407 -9.68 29.30 8.73
N TYR A 408 -8.89 28.52 8.00
CA TYR A 408 -7.53 28.10 8.39
C TYR A 408 -6.44 29.09 7.98
N LEU A 409 -6.81 30.12 7.21
CA LEU A 409 -5.92 31.16 6.67
C LEU A 409 -6.34 32.56 7.12
N GLY A 410 -6.92 32.71 8.32
CA GLY A 410 -7.34 34.01 8.86
C GLY A 410 -8.45 34.68 8.06
N ASN A 411 -9.25 33.92 7.33
CA ASN A 411 -10.30 34.33 6.39
C ASN A 411 -9.80 35.16 5.19
N HIS A 412 -8.53 35.01 4.82
CA HIS A 412 -8.03 35.59 3.57
C HIS A 412 -8.72 34.94 2.37
N GLU A 413 -9.14 35.78 1.42
CA GLU A 413 -9.77 35.32 0.18
C GLU A 413 -8.75 35.11 -0.94
N GLU A 414 -7.59 35.76 -0.85
CA GLU A 414 -6.49 35.70 -1.80
C GLU A 414 -5.13 35.68 -1.10
N LEU A 415 -4.15 35.09 -1.75
CA LEU A 415 -2.75 35.04 -1.35
C LEU A 415 -1.87 35.70 -2.43
#